data_209f839cfe8571cfa175eb5e363c175a
#
_entry.id   209f839cfe8571cfa175eb5e363c175a
#
_cell.length_a   1.000
_cell.length_b   1.000
_cell.length_c   1.000
_cell.angle_alpha   90.00
_cell.angle_beta   90.00
_cell.angle_gamma   90.00
#
_symmetry.space_group_name_H-M   'P 1'
#
loop_
_entity.id
_entity.type
_entity.pdbx_description
1 polymer ?
#
loop_
_entity_poly.entity_id
_entity_poly.type
_entity_poly.pdbx_seq_one_letter_code
_entity_poly.pdbx_strand_id
1 'polypeptide(L)'
;MRFLKSLFLISFLCSFLWSNGQSPIQLAQQHYDAGRYDQCIAAASVAIGEEAGAEAYFCRANAHHKLGHFSEALEDYDRARIHGFSDDELYLHRGICKISLMMYEAARIDLMQHLELKPEEAPTYYWLATLEYMNMENKASLRYLEETLAIDSAYADAYYLRAANMAEMNRNNLALEDFQLALEYNPKLLRAKFNAAVLLIGMGQFENAIELLSELQLENPDFISEVLYYRGEALYYMHDMEGACTDWKESAQLGDRDAQQNLKKVCGEKGKLKSKKRTYFAF
;
A
#
# COMPACT_ATOMS: atom_id res chain seq x y z
N MET A 1 42.67 -2.64 -11.94
CA MET A 1 42.70 -1.33 -11.22
C MET A 1 41.35 -0.81 -10.70
N ARG A 2 40.21 -1.35 -11.12
CA ARG A 2 38.88 -0.97 -10.56
C ARG A 2 38.51 -1.65 -9.24
N PHE A 3 39.00 -2.85 -8.99
CA PHE A 3 38.74 -3.62 -7.74
C PHE A 3 39.47 -3.06 -6.51
N LEU A 4 40.64 -2.45 -6.66
CA LEU A 4 41.35 -1.84 -5.52
C LEU A 4 40.74 -0.51 -5.05
N LYS A 5 40.02 0.21 -5.92
CA LYS A 5 39.35 1.48 -5.53
C LYS A 5 38.09 1.23 -4.70
N SER A 6 37.37 0.13 -4.90
CA SER A 6 36.19 -0.22 -4.09
C SER A 6 36.58 -0.67 -2.66
N LEU A 7 37.67 -1.42 -2.52
CA LEU A 7 38.20 -1.81 -1.21
C LEU A 7 38.69 -0.60 -0.38
N PHE A 8 39.33 0.39 -1.03
CA PHE A 8 39.79 1.60 -0.36
C PHE A 8 38.64 2.52 0.09
N LEU A 9 37.52 2.57 -0.66
CA LEU A 9 36.32 3.33 -0.28
C LEU A 9 35.58 2.68 0.91
N ILE A 10 35.52 1.37 0.95
CA ILE A 10 34.91 0.62 2.06
C ILE A 10 35.76 0.78 3.33
N SER A 11 37.10 0.68 3.21
CA SER A 11 38.01 0.89 4.37
C SER A 11 37.99 2.34 4.87
N PHE A 12 37.80 3.33 4.00
CA PHE A 12 37.74 4.74 4.38
C PHE A 12 36.39 5.10 5.04
N LEU A 13 35.29 4.49 4.61
CA LEU A 13 33.99 4.58 5.29
C LEU A 13 34.03 3.93 6.67
N CYS A 14 34.62 2.74 6.82
CA CYS A 14 34.80 2.09 8.13
C CYS A 14 35.65 2.95 9.08
N SER A 15 36.72 3.59 8.61
CA SER A 15 37.59 4.40 9.49
C SER A 15 36.92 5.72 9.92
N PHE A 16 36.02 6.29 9.11
CA PHE A 16 35.27 7.50 9.47
C PHE A 16 34.12 7.23 10.47
N LEU A 17 33.54 6.03 10.42
CA LEU A 17 32.46 5.60 11.34
C LEU A 17 32.97 5.33 12.78
N TRP A 18 34.21 4.92 12.92
CA TRP A 18 34.84 4.70 14.23
C TRP A 18 35.19 5.99 14.99
N SER A 19 35.18 7.14 14.30
CA SER A 19 35.48 8.43 14.97
C SER A 19 34.35 8.91 15.90
N ASN A 20 33.13 8.37 15.78
CA ASN A 20 31.98 8.76 16.61
C ASN A 20 31.58 7.73 17.69
N GLY A 21 32.30 6.61 17.81
CA GLY A 21 32.04 5.59 18.82
C GLY A 21 30.73 4.81 18.67
N GLN A 22 30.05 4.94 17.52
CA GLN A 22 28.80 4.22 17.22
C GLN A 22 29.10 2.87 16.56
N SER A 23 28.42 1.81 17.00
CA SER A 23 28.50 0.51 16.33
C SER A 23 27.76 0.54 14.98
N PRO A 24 28.13 -0.32 14.00
CA PRO A 24 27.44 -0.41 12.70
C PRO A 24 25.94 -0.66 12.83
N ILE A 25 25.49 -1.43 13.82
CA ILE A 25 24.06 -1.68 14.05
C ILE A 25 23.33 -0.42 14.58
N GLN A 26 23.96 0.34 15.48
CA GLN A 26 23.41 1.62 15.95
C GLN A 26 23.26 2.63 14.81
N LEU A 27 24.25 2.65 13.91
CA LEU A 27 24.19 3.50 12.71
C LEU A 27 23.09 3.04 11.75
N ALA A 28 22.93 1.74 11.58
CA ALA A 28 21.86 1.18 10.75
C ALA A 28 20.47 1.59 11.30
N GLN A 29 20.27 1.45 12.59
CA GLN A 29 19.03 1.88 13.25
C GLN A 29 18.78 3.38 13.08
N GLN A 30 19.80 4.21 13.29
CA GLN A 30 19.70 5.66 13.08
C GLN A 30 19.30 6.02 11.64
N HIS A 31 19.85 5.32 10.66
CA HIS A 31 19.46 5.52 9.26
C HIS A 31 18.04 5.08 8.98
N TYR A 32 17.61 3.96 9.56
CA TYR A 32 16.24 3.48 9.45
C TYR A 32 15.24 4.50 10.00
N ASP A 33 15.46 4.99 11.22
CA ASP A 33 14.60 5.98 11.90
C ASP A 33 14.53 7.32 11.14
N ALA A 34 15.61 7.65 10.41
CA ALA A 34 15.67 8.82 9.55
C ALA A 34 15.09 8.60 8.13
N GLY A 35 14.52 7.42 7.84
CA GLY A 35 13.98 7.08 6.52
C GLY A 35 15.01 6.86 5.42
N ARG A 36 16.30 6.76 5.79
CA ARG A 36 17.43 6.58 4.85
C ARG A 36 17.72 5.09 4.64
N TYR A 37 16.79 4.39 4.00
CA TYR A 37 16.79 2.92 3.94
C TYR A 37 17.99 2.31 3.22
N ASP A 38 18.48 2.91 2.12
CA ASP A 38 19.70 2.43 1.44
C ASP A 38 20.94 2.52 2.35
N GLN A 39 21.05 3.59 3.15
CA GLN A 39 22.13 3.76 4.10
C GLN A 39 22.00 2.78 5.29
N CYS A 40 20.77 2.51 5.71
CA CYS A 40 20.48 1.46 6.69
C CYS A 40 20.95 0.10 6.19
N ILE A 41 20.62 -0.29 4.95
CA ILE A 41 21.04 -1.56 4.34
C ILE A 41 22.57 -1.67 4.31
N ALA A 42 23.26 -0.59 3.91
CA ALA A 42 24.73 -0.57 3.88
C ALA A 42 25.34 -0.77 5.28
N ALA A 43 24.87 -0.03 6.29
CA ALA A 43 25.36 -0.10 7.66
C ALA A 43 25.05 -1.47 8.30
N ALA A 44 23.83 -1.99 8.13
CA ALA A 44 23.43 -3.30 8.62
C ALA A 44 24.25 -4.43 7.96
N SER A 45 24.61 -4.30 6.69
CA SER A 45 25.47 -5.27 6.00
C SER A 45 26.89 -5.30 6.56
N VAL A 46 27.43 -4.16 7.03
CA VAL A 46 28.69 -4.10 7.77
C VAL A 46 28.54 -4.80 9.13
N ALA A 47 27.45 -4.51 9.85
CA ALA A 47 27.16 -5.14 11.14
C ALA A 47 27.05 -6.68 11.04
N ILE A 48 26.42 -7.20 10.00
CA ILE A 48 26.35 -8.65 9.73
C ILE A 48 27.75 -9.26 9.54
N GLY A 49 28.65 -8.56 8.85
CA GLY A 49 30.06 -8.97 8.66
C GLY A 49 30.88 -8.97 9.95
N GLU A 50 30.48 -8.19 10.96
CA GLU A 50 31.13 -8.07 12.28
C GLU A 50 30.46 -8.94 13.37
N GLU A 51 29.67 -9.95 12.97
CA GLU A 51 28.96 -10.89 13.87
C GLU A 51 27.82 -10.26 14.69
N ALA A 52 27.33 -9.08 14.34
CA ALA A 52 26.16 -8.45 15.00
C ALA A 52 24.82 -9.19 14.77
N GLY A 53 24.90 -10.38 14.22
CA GLY A 53 23.90 -11.45 14.27
C GLY A 53 22.48 -11.07 13.86
N ALA A 54 21.55 -11.52 14.69
CA ALA A 54 20.10 -11.50 14.45
C ALA A 54 19.52 -10.10 14.27
N GLU A 55 19.93 -9.12 15.07
CA GLU A 55 19.43 -7.74 15.02
C GLU A 55 19.79 -7.04 13.70
N ALA A 56 21.00 -7.28 13.18
CA ALA A 56 21.44 -6.66 11.96
C ALA A 56 20.68 -7.20 10.73
N TYR A 57 20.36 -8.48 10.70
CA TYR A 57 19.47 -9.06 9.70
C TYR A 57 18.07 -8.46 9.78
N PHE A 58 17.50 -8.36 10.99
CA PHE A 58 16.16 -7.79 11.19
C PHE A 58 16.10 -6.31 10.76
N CYS A 59 17.08 -5.51 11.14
CA CYS A 59 17.18 -4.11 10.74
C CYS A 59 17.27 -3.94 9.21
N ARG A 60 18.08 -4.79 8.53
CA ARG A 60 18.22 -4.78 7.09
C ARG A 60 16.95 -5.23 6.39
N ALA A 61 16.28 -6.25 6.92
CA ALA A 61 14.99 -6.71 6.44
C ALA A 61 13.93 -5.61 6.48
N ASN A 62 13.84 -4.89 7.59
CA ASN A 62 12.92 -3.76 7.73
C ASN A 62 13.18 -2.67 6.68
N ALA A 63 14.45 -2.36 6.38
CA ALA A 63 14.81 -1.38 5.35
C ALA A 63 14.46 -1.87 3.94
N HIS A 64 14.73 -3.14 3.62
CA HIS A 64 14.31 -3.77 2.36
C HIS A 64 12.78 -3.75 2.23
N HIS A 65 12.06 -4.06 3.29
CA HIS A 65 10.59 -4.02 3.31
C HIS A 65 10.07 -2.62 2.97
N LYS A 66 10.62 -1.56 3.59
CA LYS A 66 10.23 -0.15 3.31
C LYS A 66 10.51 0.27 1.87
N LEU A 67 11.48 -0.33 1.21
CA LEU A 67 11.79 -0.11 -0.20
C LEU A 67 10.99 -1.00 -1.17
N GLY A 68 10.12 -1.90 -0.66
CA GLY A 68 9.37 -2.85 -1.47
C GLY A 68 10.20 -4.03 -2.00
N HIS A 69 11.42 -4.22 -1.48
CA HIS A 69 12.28 -5.36 -1.81
C HIS A 69 11.89 -6.58 -0.95
N PHE A 70 10.67 -7.10 -1.18
CA PHE A 70 10.05 -8.08 -0.29
C PHE A 70 10.78 -9.43 -0.27
N SER A 71 11.42 -9.85 -1.38
CA SER A 71 12.18 -11.09 -1.44
C SER A 71 13.43 -11.03 -0.56
N GLU A 72 14.18 -9.94 -0.64
CA GLU A 72 15.37 -9.67 0.17
C GLU A 72 15.00 -9.50 1.64
N ALA A 73 13.90 -8.81 1.91
CA ALA A 73 13.39 -8.67 3.27
C ALA A 73 13.03 -10.03 3.88
N LEU A 74 12.33 -10.90 3.14
CA LEU A 74 11.96 -12.22 3.60
C LEU A 74 13.19 -13.09 3.92
N GLU A 75 14.21 -13.06 3.06
CA GLU A 75 15.46 -13.80 3.30
C GLU A 75 16.14 -13.32 4.59
N ASP A 76 16.20 -12.02 4.81
CA ASP A 76 16.81 -11.45 6.00
C ASP A 76 15.99 -11.69 7.28
N TYR A 77 14.65 -11.66 7.22
CA TYR A 77 13.81 -12.07 8.36
C TYR A 77 14.03 -13.55 8.71
N ASP A 78 14.14 -14.43 7.71
CA ASP A 78 14.43 -15.84 7.96
C ASP A 78 15.83 -16.04 8.58
N ARG A 79 16.83 -15.28 8.14
CA ARG A 79 18.16 -15.27 8.74
C ARG A 79 18.15 -14.74 10.17
N ALA A 80 17.44 -13.63 10.43
CA ALA A 80 17.26 -13.09 11.78
C ALA A 80 16.70 -14.17 12.73
N ARG A 81 15.66 -14.88 12.30
CA ARG A 81 15.06 -15.98 13.07
C ARG A 81 16.03 -17.13 13.32
N ILE A 82 16.80 -17.55 12.30
CA ILE A 82 17.80 -18.64 12.42
C ILE A 82 18.91 -18.25 13.40
N HIS A 83 19.28 -16.96 13.42
CA HIS A 83 20.29 -16.42 14.36
C HIS A 83 19.75 -16.09 15.75
N GLY A 84 18.49 -16.47 16.04
CA GLY A 84 17.91 -16.35 17.37
C GLY A 84 17.25 -15.02 17.68
N PHE A 85 16.87 -14.23 16.67
CA PHE A 85 16.05 -13.05 16.88
C PHE A 85 14.69 -13.47 17.44
N SER A 86 14.36 -12.96 18.63
CA SER A 86 13.21 -13.43 19.42
C SER A 86 12.11 -12.38 19.59
N ASP A 87 12.22 -11.22 18.91
CA ASP A 87 11.17 -10.22 18.92
C ASP A 87 9.96 -10.70 18.12
N ASP A 88 8.79 -10.55 18.69
CA ASP A 88 7.51 -10.93 18.12
C ASP A 88 7.18 -10.15 16.82
N GLU A 89 7.63 -8.89 16.70
CA GLU A 89 7.50 -8.07 15.50
C GLU A 89 8.05 -8.74 14.23
N LEU A 90 9.01 -9.67 14.39
CA LEU A 90 9.53 -10.44 13.26
C LEU A 90 8.41 -11.21 12.54
N TYR A 91 7.49 -11.82 13.27
CA TYR A 91 6.39 -12.59 12.68
C TYR A 91 5.41 -11.67 11.94
N LEU A 92 5.09 -10.49 12.49
CA LEU A 92 4.24 -9.52 11.82
C LEU A 92 4.87 -9.06 10.49
N HIS A 93 6.09 -8.55 10.54
CA HIS A 93 6.77 -8.01 9.35
C HIS A 93 7.04 -9.08 8.29
N ARG A 94 7.41 -10.30 8.72
CA ARG A 94 7.61 -11.43 7.80
C ARG A 94 6.29 -11.86 7.17
N GLY A 95 5.21 -11.88 7.93
CA GLY A 95 3.86 -12.16 7.44
C GLY A 95 3.43 -11.15 6.37
N ILE A 96 3.67 -9.85 6.60
CA ILE A 96 3.37 -8.79 5.62
C ILE A 96 4.18 -8.99 4.32
N CYS A 97 5.48 -9.28 4.41
CA CYS A 97 6.30 -9.60 3.24
C CYS A 97 5.75 -10.80 2.46
N LYS A 98 5.31 -11.83 3.16
CA LYS A 98 4.72 -13.02 2.52
C LYS A 98 3.40 -12.71 1.82
N ILE A 99 2.56 -11.81 2.37
CA ILE A 99 1.36 -11.32 1.67
C ILE A 99 1.76 -10.64 0.35
N SER A 100 2.72 -9.73 0.39
CA SER A 100 3.21 -9.01 -0.80
C SER A 100 3.80 -9.96 -1.86
N LEU A 101 4.33 -11.12 -1.44
CA LEU A 101 4.84 -12.18 -2.31
C LEU A 101 3.76 -13.24 -2.66
N MET A 102 2.49 -13.01 -2.34
CA MET A 102 1.35 -13.91 -2.56
C MET A 102 1.51 -15.29 -1.87
N MET A 103 2.31 -15.38 -0.83
CA MET A 103 2.54 -16.60 -0.04
C MET A 103 1.53 -16.70 1.11
N TYR A 104 0.24 -16.70 0.78
CA TYR A 104 -0.86 -16.45 1.74
C TYR A 104 -0.91 -17.44 2.90
N GLU A 105 -0.76 -18.75 2.66
CA GLU A 105 -0.78 -19.73 3.75
C GLU A 105 0.40 -19.57 4.72
N ALA A 106 1.59 -19.27 4.18
CA ALA A 106 2.76 -19.02 5.01
C ALA A 106 2.68 -17.69 5.76
N ALA A 107 2.02 -16.68 5.17
CA ALA A 107 1.72 -15.42 5.83
C ALA A 107 0.76 -15.60 7.01
N ARG A 108 -0.30 -16.39 6.82
CA ARG A 108 -1.27 -16.73 7.87
C ARG A 108 -0.60 -17.34 9.09
N ILE A 109 0.32 -18.27 8.88
CA ILE A 109 1.06 -18.93 9.99
C ILE A 109 1.82 -17.88 10.80
N ASP A 110 2.53 -16.96 10.16
CA ASP A 110 3.29 -15.93 10.86
C ASP A 110 2.37 -14.95 11.61
N LEU A 111 1.32 -14.46 10.94
CA LEU A 111 0.38 -13.54 11.58
C LEU A 111 -0.35 -14.16 12.77
N MET A 112 -0.74 -15.43 12.66
CA MET A 112 -1.34 -16.17 13.79
C MET A 112 -0.33 -16.37 14.92
N GLN A 113 0.94 -16.64 14.61
CA GLN A 113 2.00 -16.73 15.62
C GLN A 113 2.21 -15.38 16.34
N HIS A 114 2.18 -14.26 15.60
CA HIS A 114 2.23 -12.93 16.21
C HIS A 114 1.01 -12.69 17.12
N LEU A 115 -0.19 -13.07 16.67
CA LEU A 115 -1.42 -12.90 17.41
C LEU A 115 -1.46 -13.72 18.72
N GLU A 116 -0.85 -14.93 18.73
CA GLU A 116 -0.69 -15.74 19.95
C GLU A 116 0.24 -15.02 20.98
N LEU A 117 1.24 -14.29 20.51
CA LEU A 117 2.17 -13.55 21.37
C LEU A 117 1.59 -12.21 21.80
N LYS A 118 0.85 -11.53 20.93
CA LYS A 118 0.25 -10.20 21.13
C LYS A 118 -1.22 -10.18 20.67
N PRO A 119 -2.15 -10.63 21.52
CA PRO A 119 -3.56 -10.77 21.13
C PRO A 119 -4.32 -9.45 20.98
N GLU A 120 -3.78 -8.33 21.47
CA GLU A 120 -4.42 -7.00 21.43
C GLU A 120 -3.74 -6.04 20.46
N GLU A 121 -3.24 -6.54 19.32
CA GLU A 121 -2.53 -5.75 18.32
C GLU A 121 -3.38 -5.55 17.06
N ALA A 122 -3.95 -4.36 16.90
CA ALA A 122 -4.80 -4.00 15.76
C ALA A 122 -4.14 -4.25 14.38
N PRO A 123 -2.84 -3.93 14.16
CA PRO A 123 -2.17 -4.21 12.89
C PRO A 123 -2.21 -5.68 12.47
N THR A 124 -2.13 -6.62 13.42
CA THR A 124 -2.14 -8.06 13.09
C THR A 124 -3.50 -8.49 12.56
N TYR A 125 -4.57 -8.07 13.20
CA TYR A 125 -5.94 -8.32 12.71
C TYR A 125 -6.18 -7.67 11.35
N TYR A 126 -5.70 -6.44 11.15
CA TYR A 126 -5.80 -5.76 9.86
C TYR A 126 -5.09 -6.55 8.75
N TRP A 127 -3.89 -7.10 8.99
CA TRP A 127 -3.18 -7.88 7.99
C TRP A 127 -3.79 -9.26 7.76
N LEU A 128 -4.40 -9.88 8.77
CA LEU A 128 -5.23 -11.06 8.59
C LEU A 128 -6.48 -10.75 7.75
N ALA A 129 -7.13 -9.61 8.01
CA ALA A 129 -8.25 -9.15 7.18
C ALA A 129 -7.86 -8.91 5.73
N THR A 130 -6.70 -8.29 5.52
CA THR A 130 -6.10 -8.07 4.20
C THR A 130 -5.87 -9.38 3.45
N LEU A 131 -5.29 -10.37 4.12
CA LEU A 131 -5.05 -11.70 3.58
C LEU A 131 -6.36 -12.39 3.17
N GLU A 132 -7.40 -12.34 4.02
CA GLU A 132 -8.70 -12.91 3.70
C GLU A 132 -9.39 -12.20 2.54
N TYR A 133 -9.27 -10.87 2.47
CA TYR A 133 -9.76 -10.08 1.34
C TYR A 133 -9.10 -10.51 0.03
N MET A 134 -7.77 -10.68 0.01
CA MET A 134 -7.04 -11.15 -1.18
C MET A 134 -7.43 -12.57 -1.59
N ASN A 135 -7.83 -13.41 -0.64
CA ASN A 135 -8.37 -14.75 -0.89
C ASN A 135 -9.86 -14.74 -1.29
N MET A 136 -10.48 -13.56 -1.45
CA MET A 136 -11.92 -13.40 -1.74
C MET A 136 -12.85 -13.92 -0.62
N GLU A 137 -12.32 -14.08 0.59
CA GLU A 137 -13.05 -14.50 1.77
C GLU A 137 -13.60 -13.29 2.54
N ASN A 138 -14.45 -12.51 1.86
CA ASN A 138 -14.94 -11.22 2.36
C ASN A 138 -15.55 -11.29 3.77
N LYS A 139 -16.26 -12.37 4.11
CA LYS A 139 -16.84 -12.53 5.45
C LYS A 139 -15.81 -12.74 6.55
N ALA A 140 -14.72 -13.45 6.24
CA ALA A 140 -13.62 -13.65 7.18
C ALA A 140 -12.83 -12.33 7.35
N SER A 141 -12.59 -11.63 6.25
CA SER A 141 -11.99 -10.30 6.26
C SER A 141 -12.78 -9.33 7.16
N LEU A 142 -14.10 -9.25 6.99
CA LEU A 142 -14.95 -8.37 7.82
C LEU A 142 -14.84 -8.67 9.32
N ARG A 143 -14.77 -9.94 9.72
CA ARG A 143 -14.61 -10.31 11.15
C ARG A 143 -13.30 -9.78 11.73
N TYR A 144 -12.19 -9.94 10.99
CA TYR A 144 -10.89 -9.42 11.44
C TYR A 144 -10.85 -7.89 11.47
N LEU A 145 -11.59 -7.21 10.56
CA LEU A 145 -11.72 -5.75 10.58
C LEU A 145 -12.55 -5.25 11.78
N GLU A 146 -13.57 -6.02 12.20
CA GLU A 146 -14.31 -5.74 13.42
C GLU A 146 -13.39 -5.81 14.65
N GLU A 147 -12.52 -6.82 14.75
CA GLU A 147 -11.51 -6.92 15.82
C GLU A 147 -10.48 -5.76 15.74
N THR A 148 -10.01 -5.43 14.54
CA THR A 148 -9.11 -4.27 14.34
C THR A 148 -9.72 -2.99 14.91
N LEU A 149 -10.97 -2.71 14.55
CA LEU A 149 -11.68 -1.49 14.96
C LEU A 149 -12.17 -1.52 16.41
N ALA A 150 -12.32 -2.68 17.01
CA ALA A 150 -12.57 -2.83 18.43
C ALA A 150 -11.36 -2.45 19.28
N ILE A 151 -10.13 -2.74 18.78
CA ILE A 151 -8.87 -2.39 19.44
C ILE A 151 -8.49 -0.93 19.14
N ASP A 152 -8.54 -0.53 17.87
CA ASP A 152 -8.25 0.84 17.42
C ASP A 152 -9.40 1.37 16.55
N SER A 153 -10.30 2.11 17.17
CA SER A 153 -11.46 2.71 16.51
C SER A 153 -11.13 3.84 15.51
N ALA A 154 -9.88 4.29 15.46
CA ALA A 154 -9.41 5.33 14.54
C ALA A 154 -8.55 4.76 13.39
N TYR A 155 -8.50 3.43 13.21
CA TYR A 155 -7.69 2.78 12.20
C TYR A 155 -8.25 3.02 10.79
N ALA A 156 -7.80 4.10 10.14
CA ALA A 156 -8.33 4.56 8.84
C ALA A 156 -8.27 3.50 7.73
N ASP A 157 -7.15 2.76 7.64
CA ASP A 157 -6.98 1.70 6.62
C ASP A 157 -7.95 0.52 6.85
N ALA A 158 -8.38 0.25 8.10
CA ALA A 158 -9.38 -0.77 8.38
C ALA A 158 -10.78 -0.36 7.88
N TYR A 159 -11.18 0.88 8.07
CA TYR A 159 -12.42 1.41 7.46
C TYR A 159 -12.35 1.33 5.95
N TYR A 160 -11.22 1.74 5.36
CA TYR A 160 -11.03 1.65 3.92
C TYR A 160 -11.16 0.22 3.38
N LEU A 161 -10.52 -0.75 4.00
CA LEU A 161 -10.60 -2.16 3.60
C LEU A 161 -12.01 -2.73 3.84
N ARG A 162 -12.70 -2.32 4.91
CA ARG A 162 -14.08 -2.72 5.18
C ARG A 162 -15.03 -2.16 4.12
N ALA A 163 -14.85 -0.90 3.73
CA ALA A 163 -15.58 -0.29 2.63
C ALA A 163 -15.40 -1.04 1.32
N ALA A 164 -14.16 -1.42 0.96
CA ALA A 164 -13.88 -2.20 -0.24
C ALA A 164 -14.60 -3.55 -0.22
N ASN A 165 -14.53 -4.29 0.89
CA ASN A 165 -15.28 -5.54 1.09
C ASN A 165 -16.80 -5.34 0.91
N MET A 166 -17.36 -4.29 1.52
CA MET A 166 -18.79 -4.00 1.43
C MET A 166 -19.22 -3.62 0.02
N ALA A 167 -18.40 -2.84 -0.70
CA ALA A 167 -18.67 -2.48 -2.10
C ALA A 167 -18.69 -3.71 -3.01
N GLU A 168 -17.76 -4.65 -2.84
CA GLU A 168 -17.77 -5.92 -3.58
C GLU A 168 -18.98 -6.79 -3.27
N MET A 169 -19.49 -6.68 -2.06
CA MET A 169 -20.74 -7.36 -1.64
C MET A 169 -22.01 -6.58 -2.04
N ASN A 170 -21.89 -5.50 -2.85
CA ASN A 170 -22.97 -4.60 -3.24
C ASN A 170 -23.68 -3.91 -2.07
N ARG A 171 -23.00 -3.74 -0.94
CA ARG A 171 -23.50 -2.99 0.22
C ARG A 171 -23.06 -1.51 0.14
N ASN A 172 -23.44 -0.86 -0.95
CA ASN A 172 -22.85 0.42 -1.38
C ASN A 172 -22.99 1.56 -0.35
N ASN A 173 -24.14 1.66 0.34
CA ASN A 173 -24.35 2.71 1.34
C ASN A 173 -23.40 2.56 2.54
N LEU A 174 -23.24 1.34 3.05
CA LEU A 174 -22.32 1.04 4.14
C LEU A 174 -20.86 1.24 3.72
N ALA A 175 -20.53 0.88 2.47
CA ALA A 175 -19.20 1.13 1.93
C ALA A 175 -18.89 2.63 1.85
N LEU A 176 -19.87 3.46 1.45
CA LEU A 176 -19.68 4.90 1.38
C LEU A 176 -19.47 5.52 2.77
N GLU A 177 -20.25 5.09 3.77
CA GLU A 177 -20.06 5.50 5.17
C GLU A 177 -18.65 5.17 5.68
N ASP A 178 -18.16 3.96 5.39
CA ASP A 178 -16.81 3.55 5.81
C ASP A 178 -15.71 4.30 5.05
N PHE A 179 -15.87 4.60 3.75
CA PHE A 179 -14.93 5.46 3.05
C PHE A 179 -14.87 6.87 3.64
N GLN A 180 -16.02 7.41 4.09
CA GLN A 180 -16.07 8.70 4.77
C GLN A 180 -15.34 8.67 6.13
N LEU A 181 -15.54 7.62 6.93
CA LEU A 181 -14.81 7.42 8.18
C LEU A 181 -13.31 7.26 7.94
N ALA A 182 -12.90 6.51 6.91
CA ALA A 182 -11.50 6.39 6.54
C ALA A 182 -10.86 7.76 6.23
N LEU A 183 -11.58 8.64 5.55
CA LEU A 183 -11.13 10.00 5.23
C LEU A 183 -11.20 10.95 6.43
N GLU A 184 -12.12 10.74 7.36
CA GLU A 184 -12.17 11.49 8.61
C GLU A 184 -10.94 11.24 9.47
N TYR A 185 -10.54 9.96 9.63
CA TYR A 185 -9.35 9.60 10.40
C TYR A 185 -8.04 9.81 9.65
N ASN A 186 -8.03 9.68 8.32
CA ASN A 186 -6.87 9.97 7.48
C ASN A 186 -7.27 10.72 6.19
N PRO A 187 -7.32 12.07 6.22
CA PRO A 187 -7.69 12.88 5.05
C PRO A 187 -6.74 12.70 3.85
N LYS A 188 -5.54 12.16 4.06
CA LYS A 188 -4.56 11.90 3.00
C LYS A 188 -4.69 10.51 2.35
N LEU A 189 -5.68 9.73 2.73
CA LEU A 189 -5.93 8.41 2.15
C LEU A 189 -6.62 8.57 0.78
N LEU A 190 -5.85 9.06 -0.21
CA LEU A 190 -6.36 9.44 -1.54
C LEU A 190 -7.09 8.31 -2.26
N ARG A 191 -6.68 7.05 -2.04
CA ARG A 191 -7.38 5.87 -2.60
C ARG A 191 -8.78 5.69 -2.00
N ALA A 192 -9.04 6.10 -0.76
CA ALA A 192 -10.40 6.07 -0.21
C ALA A 192 -11.28 7.11 -0.91
N LYS A 193 -10.77 8.32 -1.15
CA LYS A 193 -11.46 9.36 -1.92
C LYS A 193 -11.77 8.90 -3.35
N PHE A 194 -10.78 8.26 -4.00
CA PHE A 194 -10.96 7.72 -5.35
C PHE A 194 -12.02 6.61 -5.40
N ASN A 195 -11.93 5.61 -4.50
CA ASN A 195 -12.87 4.51 -4.48
C ASN A 195 -14.29 4.95 -4.10
N ALA A 196 -14.43 5.94 -3.19
CA ALA A 196 -15.72 6.56 -2.89
C ALA A 196 -16.32 7.20 -4.15
N ALA A 197 -15.54 7.94 -4.93
CA ALA A 197 -16.01 8.56 -6.17
C ALA A 197 -16.44 7.50 -7.21
N VAL A 198 -15.67 6.44 -7.40
CA VAL A 198 -16.02 5.31 -8.28
C VAL A 198 -17.30 4.63 -7.83
N LEU A 199 -17.49 4.46 -6.51
CA LEU A 199 -18.71 3.92 -5.93
C LEU A 199 -19.91 4.83 -6.19
N LEU A 200 -19.78 6.14 -6.01
CA LEU A 200 -20.81 7.14 -6.26
C LEU A 200 -21.27 7.12 -7.72
N ILE A 201 -20.36 6.97 -8.69
CA ILE A 201 -20.71 6.78 -10.10
C ILE A 201 -21.59 5.52 -10.25
N GLY A 202 -21.21 4.43 -9.58
CA GLY A 202 -21.99 3.19 -9.58
C GLY A 202 -23.40 3.32 -9.00
N MET A 203 -23.58 4.26 -8.07
CA MET A 203 -24.84 4.58 -7.42
C MET A 203 -25.65 5.65 -8.19
N GLY A 204 -25.11 6.21 -9.29
CA GLY A 204 -25.74 7.27 -10.06
C GLY A 204 -25.65 8.66 -9.42
N GLN A 205 -24.78 8.84 -8.41
CA GLN A 205 -24.55 10.12 -7.74
C GLN A 205 -23.38 10.85 -8.41
N PHE A 206 -23.62 11.28 -9.63
CA PHE A 206 -22.54 11.77 -10.53
C PHE A 206 -21.96 13.10 -10.06
N GLU A 207 -22.78 14.02 -9.56
CA GLU A 207 -22.34 15.34 -9.06
C GLU A 207 -21.32 15.17 -7.92
N ASN A 208 -21.66 14.34 -6.93
CA ASN A 208 -20.79 14.07 -5.79
C ASN A 208 -19.47 13.40 -6.23
N ALA A 209 -19.55 12.50 -7.21
CA ALA A 209 -18.37 11.85 -7.76
C ALA A 209 -17.44 12.84 -8.49
N ILE A 210 -18.00 13.76 -9.28
CA ILE A 210 -17.24 14.80 -9.98
C ILE A 210 -16.52 15.72 -8.99
N GLU A 211 -17.17 16.08 -7.89
CA GLU A 211 -16.57 16.90 -6.85
C GLU A 211 -15.33 16.22 -6.27
N LEU A 212 -15.46 14.96 -5.78
CA LEU A 212 -14.33 14.20 -5.22
C LEU A 212 -13.20 13.99 -6.23
N LEU A 213 -13.52 13.68 -7.50
CA LEU A 213 -12.50 13.48 -8.52
C LEU A 213 -11.80 14.78 -8.92
N SER A 214 -12.51 15.92 -8.86
CA SER A 214 -11.90 17.22 -9.12
C SER A 214 -10.95 17.66 -8.00
N GLU A 215 -11.27 17.36 -6.75
CA GLU A 215 -10.36 17.54 -5.63
C GLU A 215 -9.10 16.67 -5.78
N LEU A 216 -9.28 15.38 -6.11
CA LEU A 216 -8.16 14.44 -6.32
C LEU A 216 -7.21 14.90 -7.43
N GLN A 217 -7.73 15.47 -8.51
CA GLN A 217 -6.90 15.99 -9.60
C GLN A 217 -5.93 17.09 -9.11
N LEU A 218 -6.34 17.89 -8.13
CA LEU A 218 -5.51 18.95 -7.55
C LEU A 218 -4.50 18.42 -6.53
N GLU A 219 -4.84 17.32 -5.85
CA GLU A 219 -4.06 16.78 -4.74
C GLU A 219 -2.95 15.81 -5.18
N ASN A 220 -3.17 15.07 -6.27
CA ASN A 220 -2.23 14.02 -6.69
C ASN A 220 -2.15 13.83 -8.21
N PRO A 221 -1.00 14.09 -8.83
CA PRO A 221 -0.78 13.83 -10.25
C PRO A 221 -0.64 12.35 -10.62
N ASP A 222 -0.36 11.45 -9.67
CA ASP A 222 -0.07 10.04 -9.96
C ASP A 222 -1.31 9.25 -10.42
N PHE A 223 -2.51 9.66 -10.00
CA PHE A 223 -3.79 9.04 -10.38
C PHE A 223 -4.55 9.82 -11.47
N ILE A 224 -3.91 10.81 -12.08
CA ILE A 224 -4.62 11.77 -12.94
C ILE A 224 -5.32 11.09 -14.12
N SER A 225 -4.74 10.05 -14.68
CA SER A 225 -5.30 9.32 -15.83
C SER A 225 -6.63 8.64 -15.46
N GLU A 226 -6.68 7.93 -14.34
CA GLU A 226 -7.87 7.26 -13.85
C GLU A 226 -8.92 8.27 -13.35
N VAL A 227 -8.49 9.32 -12.67
CA VAL A 227 -9.37 10.41 -12.20
C VAL A 227 -10.11 11.04 -13.38
N LEU A 228 -9.39 11.42 -14.44
CA LEU A 228 -9.98 11.99 -15.65
C LEU A 228 -10.90 10.99 -16.37
N TYR A 229 -10.51 9.71 -16.43
CA TYR A 229 -11.36 8.70 -17.02
C TYR A 229 -12.72 8.62 -16.33
N TYR A 230 -12.74 8.47 -15.01
CA TYR A 230 -13.98 8.32 -14.23
C TYR A 230 -14.76 9.62 -14.13
N ARG A 231 -14.10 10.79 -14.10
CA ARG A 231 -14.81 12.07 -14.16
C ARG A 231 -15.49 12.27 -15.52
N GLY A 232 -14.81 11.92 -16.61
CA GLY A 232 -15.41 11.89 -17.93
C GLY A 232 -16.60 10.94 -18.04
N GLU A 233 -16.56 9.78 -17.36
CA GLU A 233 -17.70 8.86 -17.26
C GLU A 233 -18.89 9.51 -16.54
N ALA A 234 -18.66 10.16 -15.41
CA ALA A 234 -19.70 10.87 -14.65
C ALA A 234 -20.31 12.03 -15.44
N LEU A 235 -19.48 12.86 -16.08
CA LEU A 235 -19.92 13.96 -16.95
C LEU A 235 -20.77 13.45 -18.11
N TYR A 236 -20.39 12.32 -18.72
CA TYR A 236 -21.18 11.70 -19.78
C TYR A 236 -22.59 11.34 -19.32
N TYR A 237 -22.72 10.73 -18.14
CA TYR A 237 -24.04 10.40 -17.59
C TYR A 237 -24.86 11.64 -17.18
N MET A 238 -24.21 12.75 -16.91
CA MET A 238 -24.85 14.05 -16.73
C MET A 238 -25.18 14.78 -18.03
N HIS A 239 -24.91 14.16 -19.16
CA HIS A 239 -25.10 14.74 -20.53
C HIS A 239 -24.14 15.91 -20.84
N ASP A 240 -23.11 16.13 -20.06
CA ASP A 240 -22.00 17.05 -20.39
C ASP A 240 -21.00 16.35 -21.31
N MET A 241 -21.32 16.34 -22.60
CA MET A 241 -20.49 15.71 -23.63
C MET A 241 -19.17 16.43 -23.85
N GLU A 242 -19.13 17.75 -23.70
CA GLU A 242 -17.93 18.54 -23.92
C GLU A 242 -16.93 18.28 -22.81
N GLY A 243 -17.36 18.33 -21.58
CA GLY A 243 -16.54 17.98 -20.40
C GLY A 243 -16.04 16.54 -20.45
N ALA A 244 -16.93 15.59 -20.74
CA ALA A 244 -16.57 14.17 -20.86
C ALA A 244 -15.50 13.91 -21.94
N CYS A 245 -15.66 14.52 -23.11
CA CYS A 245 -14.70 14.36 -24.22
C CYS A 245 -13.36 15.05 -23.93
N THR A 246 -13.36 16.13 -23.18
CA THR A 246 -12.15 16.81 -22.73
C THR A 246 -11.37 15.94 -21.77
N ASP A 247 -12.00 15.41 -20.75
CA ASP A 247 -11.37 14.55 -19.75
C ASP A 247 -10.85 13.25 -20.37
N TRP A 248 -11.62 12.58 -21.23
CA TRP A 248 -11.14 11.37 -21.91
C TRP A 248 -10.02 11.64 -22.91
N LYS A 249 -9.96 12.82 -23.50
CA LYS A 249 -8.84 13.20 -24.39
C LYS A 249 -7.55 13.32 -23.62
N GLU A 250 -7.58 13.96 -22.45
CA GLU A 250 -6.42 14.10 -21.58
C GLU A 250 -6.00 12.74 -20.99
N SER A 251 -6.93 11.95 -20.44
CA SER A 251 -6.68 10.60 -19.97
C SER A 251 -6.09 9.69 -21.06
N ALA A 252 -6.59 9.77 -22.29
CA ALA A 252 -6.05 9.03 -23.44
C ALA A 252 -4.61 9.44 -23.80
N GLN A 253 -4.26 10.72 -23.66
CA GLN A 253 -2.90 11.22 -23.86
C GLN A 253 -1.93 10.68 -22.79
N LEU A 254 -2.43 10.44 -21.59
CA LEU A 254 -1.70 9.80 -20.49
C LEU A 254 -1.62 8.26 -20.63
N GLY A 255 -2.20 7.70 -21.68
CA GLY A 255 -2.07 6.28 -22.03
C GLY A 255 -3.28 5.41 -21.68
N ASP A 256 -4.37 5.97 -21.16
CA ASP A 256 -5.58 5.20 -20.84
C ASP A 256 -6.26 4.68 -22.12
N ARG A 257 -6.29 3.35 -22.25
CA ARG A 257 -6.84 2.68 -23.46
C ARG A 257 -8.37 2.72 -23.52
N ASP A 258 -9.04 2.73 -22.38
CA ASP A 258 -10.50 2.79 -22.34
C ASP A 258 -10.98 4.21 -22.62
N ALA A 259 -10.25 5.23 -22.15
CA ALA A 259 -10.47 6.63 -22.55
C ALA A 259 -10.28 6.81 -24.07
N GLN A 260 -9.24 6.21 -24.67
CA GLN A 260 -9.04 6.22 -26.13
C GLN A 260 -10.24 5.62 -26.89
N GLN A 261 -10.79 4.51 -26.38
CA GLN A 261 -11.96 3.88 -26.98
C GLN A 261 -13.21 4.74 -26.84
N ASN A 262 -13.44 5.34 -25.65
CA ASN A 262 -14.58 6.22 -25.41
C ASN A 262 -14.49 7.49 -26.25
N LEU A 263 -13.30 8.10 -26.34
CA LEU A 263 -13.06 9.25 -27.19
C LEU A 263 -13.44 8.96 -28.63
N LYS A 264 -13.02 7.84 -29.19
CA LYS A 264 -13.35 7.43 -30.55
C LYS A 264 -14.86 7.16 -30.76
N LYS A 265 -15.47 6.37 -29.87
CA LYS A 265 -16.85 5.91 -30.03
C LYS A 265 -17.87 6.98 -29.66
N VAL A 266 -17.64 7.72 -28.60
CA VAL A 266 -18.62 8.68 -28.05
C VAL A 266 -18.41 10.06 -28.67
N CYS A 267 -17.16 10.53 -28.73
CA CYS A 267 -16.85 11.88 -29.16
C CYS A 267 -16.68 11.98 -30.69
N GLY A 268 -16.34 10.88 -31.36
CA GLY A 268 -16.15 10.84 -32.82
C GLY A 268 -17.35 10.29 -33.63
N GLU A 269 -18.02 9.25 -33.14
CA GLU A 269 -18.98 8.44 -33.92
C GLU A 269 -20.34 8.24 -33.26
N LYS A 270 -20.76 9.01 -32.30
CA LYS A 270 -22.04 8.83 -31.57
C LYS A 270 -22.32 7.39 -31.09
N GLY A 271 -21.30 6.71 -30.63
CA GLY A 271 -21.40 5.36 -30.07
C GLY A 271 -21.85 5.35 -28.61
N LYS A 272 -21.95 4.14 -28.04
CA LYS A 272 -22.23 3.96 -26.60
C LYS A 272 -20.94 3.92 -25.80
N LEU A 273 -21.01 4.50 -24.61
CA LEU A 273 -19.93 4.43 -23.59
C LEU A 273 -19.52 2.99 -23.32
N LYS A 274 -18.21 2.78 -23.20
CA LYS A 274 -17.63 1.56 -22.65
C LYS A 274 -17.10 1.86 -21.23
N SER A 275 -17.90 1.53 -20.23
CA SER A 275 -17.45 1.63 -18.84
C SER A 275 -16.43 0.55 -18.50
N LYS A 276 -15.43 0.90 -17.71
CA LYS A 276 -14.51 -0.07 -17.10
C LYS A 276 -15.26 -0.94 -16.09
N LYS A 277 -14.79 -2.18 -15.91
CA LYS A 277 -15.17 -2.96 -14.73
C LYS A 277 -14.69 -2.21 -13.50
N ARG A 278 -15.62 -1.83 -12.62
CA ARG A 278 -15.25 -1.17 -11.36
C ARG A 278 -14.56 -2.17 -10.48
N THR A 279 -13.36 -1.82 -10.06
CA THR A 279 -12.58 -2.56 -9.08
C THR A 279 -12.20 -1.60 -7.97
N TYR A 280 -12.38 -2.02 -6.74
CA TYR A 280 -12.02 -1.23 -5.57
C TYR A 280 -10.65 -1.70 -5.13
N PHE A 281 -9.64 -0.84 -5.35
CA PHE A 281 -8.25 -1.18 -5.04
C PHE A 281 -8.03 -1.07 -3.53
N ALA A 282 -7.76 -2.18 -2.89
CA ALA A 282 -7.42 -2.21 -1.47
C ALA A 282 -5.92 -1.88 -1.23
N PHE A 283 -5.09 -1.93 -2.27
CA PHE A 283 -3.61 -1.81 -2.15
C PHE A 283 -3.01 -0.92 -3.23
#